data_eda04925f58722037eafa4dab67856d1
#
_entry.id   eda04925f58722037eafa4dab67856d1
#
_cell.length_a   1.000
_cell.length_b   1.000
_cell.length_c   1.000
_cell.angle_alpha   90.00
_cell.angle_beta   90.00
_cell.angle_gamma   90.00
#
_symmetry.space_group_name_H-M   'P 1'
#
loop_
_entity.id
_entity.type
_entity.pdbx_description
1 polymer ?
#
loop_
_entity_poly.entity_id
_entity_poly.type
_entity_poly.pdbx_seq_one_letter_code
_entity_poly.pdbx_strand_id
1 'polypeptide(L)'
;MKNIIITGGAGFIGSHVVREFVKNLPQTNIINLDALTYAGNLENLKDIENSPNYFFEKADITKPEELKKVFEKHQPDAIVHLAAESHVDRSITDPNAFINTNVIGTANLLNLAKEFWILNPDHQHGNFPDEQRTNLFYHVSTDEVYGALGETGFFTEETSYDPKSPYSASKAASDHLVRAYGNTYGLPFIISNCSNNYGPNHFPEKLIPLCIHNIISEKPLPIYGDGKYTRDWLFVIDHAKAIFQIFNESKTGKTYNIGGWNEWQNIDLIKELIKQMDAKLGRPEGYSEKLITFVKDRPGHDKRYAIDATKLNEDLGWKPSVTFEEGLAKTIDWFLENEDWLNNVTSGDYQKYYENQYH
;
A
#
# COMPACT_ATOMS: atom_id res chain seq x y z
N MET A 1 -17.34 -14.72 -7.60
CA MET A 1 -16.09 -15.28 -7.00
C MET A 1 -16.42 -15.78 -5.60
N LYS A 2 -15.89 -16.94 -5.22
CA LYS A 2 -16.14 -17.56 -3.90
C LYS A 2 -14.99 -17.39 -2.93
N ASN A 3 -13.76 -17.40 -3.45
CA ASN A 3 -12.53 -17.33 -2.67
C ASN A 3 -11.60 -16.27 -3.24
N ILE A 4 -11.24 -15.28 -2.42
CA ILE A 4 -10.33 -14.19 -2.80
C ILE A 4 -9.13 -14.22 -1.86
N ILE A 5 -7.92 -14.35 -2.41
CA ILE A 5 -6.68 -14.14 -1.66
C ILE A 5 -6.33 -12.65 -1.67
N ILE A 6 -6.06 -12.08 -0.50
CA ILE A 6 -5.47 -10.76 -0.35
C ILE A 6 -4.09 -10.95 0.27
N THR A 7 -3.04 -10.66 -0.49
CA THR A 7 -1.66 -10.81 0.01
C THR A 7 -1.20 -9.54 0.70
N GLY A 8 -0.40 -9.67 1.75
CA GLY A 8 0.04 -8.52 2.55
C GLY A 8 -1.08 -7.91 3.39
N GLY A 9 -2.12 -8.71 3.70
CA GLY A 9 -3.32 -8.22 4.38
C GLY A 9 -3.14 -7.94 5.87
N ALA A 10 -2.04 -8.35 6.50
CA ALA A 10 -1.69 -7.95 7.86
C ALA A 10 -0.90 -6.63 7.93
N GLY A 11 -0.51 -6.06 6.78
CA GLY A 11 0.16 -4.77 6.66
C GLY A 11 -0.79 -3.59 6.76
N PHE A 12 -0.24 -2.37 6.62
CA PHE A 12 -0.97 -1.10 6.71
C PHE A 12 -2.15 -1.03 5.73
N ILE A 13 -1.89 -0.90 4.43
CA ILE A 13 -2.95 -0.77 3.41
C ILE A 13 -3.77 -2.05 3.34
N GLY A 14 -3.10 -3.21 3.37
CA GLY A 14 -3.73 -4.53 3.24
C GLY A 14 -4.79 -4.79 4.29
N SER A 15 -4.60 -4.37 5.55
CA SER A 15 -5.58 -4.55 6.62
C SER A 15 -6.89 -3.81 6.35
N HIS A 16 -6.83 -2.62 5.79
CA HIS A 16 -8.02 -1.86 5.40
C HIS A 16 -8.71 -2.48 4.18
N VAL A 17 -7.94 -3.00 3.21
CA VAL A 17 -8.49 -3.73 2.06
C VAL A 17 -9.18 -5.01 2.51
N VAL A 18 -8.54 -5.83 3.35
CA VAL A 18 -9.15 -7.05 3.91
C VAL A 18 -10.47 -6.71 4.62
N ARG A 19 -10.47 -5.68 5.46
CA ARG A 19 -11.66 -5.22 6.20
C ARG A 19 -12.78 -4.79 5.27
N GLU A 20 -12.46 -4.04 4.20
CA GLU A 20 -13.43 -3.60 3.20
C GLU A 20 -14.05 -4.79 2.46
N PHE A 21 -13.25 -5.79 2.06
CA PHE A 21 -13.73 -6.98 1.38
C PHE A 21 -14.56 -7.89 2.30
N VAL A 22 -14.10 -8.15 3.53
CA VAL A 22 -14.84 -8.96 4.52
C VAL A 22 -16.22 -8.39 4.79
N LYS A 23 -16.29 -7.05 4.96
CA LYS A 23 -17.53 -6.35 5.28
C LYS A 23 -18.54 -6.35 4.13
N ASN A 24 -18.06 -6.14 2.90
CA ASN A 24 -18.94 -5.91 1.74
C ASN A 24 -19.21 -7.19 0.92
N LEU A 25 -18.46 -8.28 1.16
CA LEU A 25 -18.63 -9.56 0.48
C LEU A 25 -18.91 -10.71 1.48
N PRO A 26 -20.03 -10.68 2.24
CA PRO A 26 -20.27 -11.64 3.33
C PRO A 26 -20.43 -13.11 2.88
N GLN A 27 -20.64 -13.36 1.58
CA GLN A 27 -20.77 -14.68 0.99
C GLN A 27 -19.48 -15.17 0.30
N THR A 28 -18.41 -14.39 0.37
CA THR A 28 -17.11 -14.68 -0.25
C THR A 28 -16.07 -14.91 0.83
N ASN A 29 -15.31 -15.99 0.74
CA ASN A 29 -14.19 -16.24 1.63
C ASN A 29 -13.04 -15.29 1.30
N ILE A 30 -12.60 -14.52 2.26
CA ILE A 30 -11.46 -13.60 2.16
C ILE A 30 -10.28 -14.24 2.88
N ILE A 31 -9.30 -14.65 2.10
CA ILE A 31 -8.09 -15.31 2.59
C ILE A 31 -6.98 -14.28 2.67
N ASN A 32 -6.68 -13.82 3.88
CA ASN A 32 -5.53 -12.96 4.14
C ASN A 32 -4.25 -13.81 4.16
N LEU A 33 -3.40 -13.63 3.15
CA LEU A 33 -2.11 -14.30 3.05
C LEU A 33 -0.99 -13.33 3.39
N ASP A 34 -0.27 -13.59 4.48
CA ASP A 34 0.81 -12.71 4.94
C ASP A 34 1.96 -13.53 5.55
N ALA A 35 3.18 -13.11 5.28
CA ALA A 35 4.38 -13.74 5.83
C ALA A 35 4.65 -13.32 7.28
N LEU A 36 3.97 -12.26 7.77
CA LEU A 36 4.20 -11.62 9.07
C LEU A 36 5.67 -11.21 9.24
N THR A 37 6.20 -10.48 8.25
CA THR A 37 7.49 -9.82 8.36
C THR A 37 7.39 -8.62 9.30
N TYR A 38 8.40 -7.75 9.36
CA TYR A 38 8.47 -6.66 10.32
C TYR A 38 7.26 -5.69 10.34
N ALA A 39 6.58 -5.52 9.21
CA ALA A 39 5.42 -4.63 9.08
C ALA A 39 4.06 -5.36 9.08
N GLY A 40 4.07 -6.69 9.09
CA GLY A 40 2.85 -7.51 9.17
C GLY A 40 2.43 -7.72 10.63
N ASN A 41 1.24 -7.24 11.00
CA ASN A 41 0.71 -7.34 12.36
C ASN A 41 -0.78 -7.73 12.36
N LEU A 42 -1.10 -8.89 12.93
CA LEU A 42 -2.48 -9.36 13.03
C LEU A 42 -3.36 -8.51 13.96
N GLU A 43 -2.77 -7.72 14.86
CA GLU A 43 -3.52 -6.75 15.65
C GLU A 43 -4.27 -5.74 14.77
N ASN A 44 -3.78 -5.50 13.56
CA ASN A 44 -4.45 -4.64 12.58
C ASN A 44 -5.84 -5.15 12.17
N LEU A 45 -6.13 -6.44 12.39
CA LEU A 45 -7.35 -7.12 11.93
C LEU A 45 -8.18 -7.71 13.09
N LYS A 46 -7.87 -7.33 14.33
CA LYS A 46 -8.52 -7.85 15.53
C LYS A 46 -10.04 -7.65 15.53
N ASP A 47 -10.51 -6.56 14.93
CA ASP A 47 -11.93 -6.22 14.81
C ASP A 47 -12.72 -7.17 13.89
N ILE A 48 -12.04 -7.87 12.97
CA ILE A 48 -12.64 -8.79 12.01
C ILE A 48 -12.15 -10.23 12.13
N GLU A 49 -11.27 -10.54 13.07
CA GLU A 49 -10.66 -11.88 13.20
C GLU A 49 -11.69 -13.01 13.37
N ASN A 50 -12.86 -12.73 13.95
CA ASN A 50 -13.94 -13.68 14.17
C ASN A 50 -15.03 -13.63 13.08
N SER A 51 -14.82 -12.91 12.00
CA SER A 51 -15.78 -12.84 10.90
C SER A 51 -15.85 -14.19 10.17
N PRO A 52 -17.05 -14.74 9.89
CA PRO A 52 -17.21 -16.10 9.35
C PRO A 52 -16.59 -16.30 7.96
N ASN A 53 -16.36 -15.22 7.23
CA ASN A 53 -15.78 -15.22 5.89
C ASN A 53 -14.31 -14.72 5.87
N TYR A 54 -13.67 -14.55 7.04
CA TYR A 54 -12.25 -14.19 7.13
C TYR A 54 -11.40 -15.42 7.48
N PHE A 55 -10.32 -15.61 6.73
CA PHE A 55 -9.35 -16.70 6.94
C PHE A 55 -7.94 -16.10 6.89
N PHE A 56 -7.07 -16.58 7.77
CA PHE A 56 -5.65 -16.20 7.76
C PHE A 56 -4.78 -17.37 7.35
N GLU A 57 -3.87 -17.14 6.41
CA GLU A 57 -2.83 -18.08 5.99
C GLU A 57 -1.46 -17.42 6.11
N LYS A 58 -0.62 -18.00 6.96
CA LYS A 58 0.78 -17.59 7.06
C LYS A 58 1.58 -18.23 5.94
N ALA A 59 1.96 -17.43 4.94
CA ALA A 59 2.78 -17.89 3.83
C ALA A 59 3.60 -16.74 3.24
N ASP A 60 4.80 -17.06 2.76
CA ASP A 60 5.71 -16.14 2.10
C ASP A 60 5.58 -16.28 0.58
N ILE A 61 5.28 -15.18 -0.12
CA ILE A 61 5.14 -15.18 -1.59
C ILE A 61 6.42 -15.55 -2.32
N THR A 62 7.58 -15.47 -1.66
CA THR A 62 8.87 -15.92 -2.21
C THR A 62 9.04 -17.45 -2.15
N LYS A 63 8.11 -18.18 -1.50
CA LYS A 63 8.16 -19.62 -1.28
C LYS A 63 7.06 -20.35 -2.08
N PRO A 64 7.35 -20.79 -3.32
CA PRO A 64 6.36 -21.42 -4.20
C PRO A 64 5.59 -22.58 -3.55
N GLU A 65 6.28 -23.40 -2.74
CA GLU A 65 5.68 -24.58 -2.10
C GLU A 65 4.67 -24.21 -0.99
N GLU A 66 4.87 -23.07 -0.31
CA GLU A 66 3.91 -22.55 0.67
C GLU A 66 2.68 -22.02 -0.05
N LEU A 67 2.88 -21.22 -1.10
CA LEU A 67 1.80 -20.69 -1.92
C LEU A 67 0.96 -21.77 -2.56
N LYS A 68 1.60 -22.83 -3.10
CA LYS A 68 0.91 -23.95 -3.73
C LYS A 68 -0.08 -24.62 -2.78
N LYS A 69 0.32 -24.86 -1.53
CA LYS A 69 -0.56 -25.42 -0.49
C LYS A 69 -1.78 -24.53 -0.24
N VAL A 70 -1.59 -23.19 -0.21
CA VAL A 70 -2.70 -22.25 -0.01
C VAL A 70 -3.64 -22.27 -1.22
N PHE A 71 -3.12 -22.32 -2.44
CA PHE A 71 -3.92 -22.42 -3.65
C PHE A 71 -4.69 -23.73 -3.73
N GLU A 72 -4.06 -24.86 -3.42
CA GLU A 72 -4.72 -26.18 -3.38
C GLU A 72 -5.83 -26.23 -2.33
N LYS A 73 -5.60 -25.62 -1.16
CA LYS A 73 -6.57 -25.58 -0.05
C LYS A 73 -7.79 -24.72 -0.36
N HIS A 74 -7.55 -23.53 -0.89
CA HIS A 74 -8.60 -22.49 -1.02
C HIS A 74 -9.15 -22.35 -2.43
N GLN A 75 -8.49 -22.89 -3.47
CA GLN A 75 -8.92 -22.78 -4.87
C GLN A 75 -9.36 -21.34 -5.20
N PRO A 76 -8.47 -20.34 -5.14
CA PRO A 76 -8.85 -18.94 -5.25
C PRO A 76 -9.37 -18.59 -6.64
N ASP A 77 -10.45 -17.81 -6.69
CA ASP A 77 -10.97 -17.22 -7.93
C ASP A 77 -10.27 -15.89 -8.25
N ALA A 78 -9.79 -15.20 -7.21
CA ALA A 78 -9.11 -13.93 -7.40
C ALA A 78 -7.97 -13.71 -6.40
N ILE A 79 -7.05 -12.84 -6.80
CA ILE A 79 -5.95 -12.37 -5.97
C ILE A 79 -5.94 -10.85 -6.00
N VAL A 80 -5.93 -10.22 -4.81
CA VAL A 80 -5.60 -8.79 -4.65
C VAL A 80 -4.20 -8.74 -4.05
N HIS A 81 -3.23 -8.34 -4.86
CA HIS A 81 -1.81 -8.46 -4.52
C HIS A 81 -1.24 -7.15 -3.98
N LEU A 82 -1.05 -7.07 -2.63
CA LEU A 82 -0.44 -5.94 -1.95
C LEU A 82 0.88 -6.31 -1.25
N ALA A 83 1.19 -7.60 -1.06
CA ALA A 83 2.43 -8.02 -0.40
C ALA A 83 3.65 -7.48 -1.16
N ALA A 84 4.47 -6.69 -0.49
CA ALA A 84 5.67 -6.07 -1.05
C ALA A 84 6.61 -5.58 0.06
N GLU A 85 7.90 -5.57 -0.21
CA GLU A 85 8.82 -4.67 0.47
C GLU A 85 8.58 -3.24 -0.05
N SER A 86 8.44 -2.25 0.84
CA SER A 86 7.93 -0.92 0.46
C SER A 86 8.69 0.28 1.03
N HIS A 87 9.76 0.06 1.82
CA HIS A 87 10.51 1.14 2.41
C HIS A 87 11.73 1.51 1.56
N VAL A 88 11.70 2.70 0.93
CA VAL A 88 12.76 3.13 -0.01
C VAL A 88 14.16 3.07 0.61
N ASP A 89 14.33 3.57 1.86
CA ASP A 89 15.65 3.58 2.50
C ASP A 89 16.20 2.16 2.71
N ARG A 90 15.33 1.20 3.07
CA ARG A 90 15.70 -0.22 3.13
C ARG A 90 16.09 -0.77 1.76
N SER A 91 15.45 -0.31 0.67
CA SER A 91 15.80 -0.75 -0.69
C SER A 91 17.19 -0.30 -1.12
N ILE A 92 17.68 0.82 -0.59
CA ILE A 92 19.04 1.32 -0.85
C ILE A 92 20.06 0.44 -0.12
N THR A 93 19.73 -0.03 1.09
CA THR A 93 20.60 -0.85 1.92
C THR A 93 20.62 -2.33 1.48
N ASP A 94 19.44 -2.90 1.16
CA ASP A 94 19.28 -4.28 0.68
C ASP A 94 18.33 -4.36 -0.52
N PRO A 95 18.79 -4.05 -1.73
CA PRO A 95 17.98 -4.13 -2.94
C PRO A 95 17.52 -5.56 -3.28
N ASN A 96 18.26 -6.59 -2.84
CA ASN A 96 17.92 -7.98 -3.14
C ASN A 96 16.64 -8.44 -2.45
N ALA A 97 16.36 -7.98 -1.24
CA ALA A 97 15.10 -8.25 -0.56
C ALA A 97 13.91 -7.77 -1.40
N PHE A 98 14.02 -6.59 -2.03
CA PHE A 98 12.98 -6.00 -2.89
C PHE A 98 12.81 -6.77 -4.20
N ILE A 99 13.91 -7.21 -4.82
CA ILE A 99 13.84 -8.04 -6.03
C ILE A 99 13.17 -9.38 -5.69
N ASN A 100 13.57 -10.03 -4.61
CA ASN A 100 13.01 -11.32 -4.22
C ASN A 100 11.52 -11.21 -3.88
N THR A 101 11.13 -10.26 -3.05
CA THR A 101 9.73 -10.12 -2.65
C THR A 101 8.88 -9.57 -3.79
N ASN A 102 9.24 -8.41 -4.35
CA ASN A 102 8.37 -7.71 -5.27
C ASN A 102 8.36 -8.34 -6.67
N VAL A 103 9.50 -8.82 -7.17
CA VAL A 103 9.57 -9.39 -8.52
C VAL A 103 9.34 -10.89 -8.51
N ILE A 104 10.16 -11.65 -7.75
CA ILE A 104 10.06 -13.11 -7.73
C ILE A 104 8.76 -13.55 -7.03
N GLY A 105 8.39 -12.90 -5.92
CA GLY A 105 7.13 -13.18 -5.22
C GLY A 105 5.91 -12.95 -6.12
N THR A 106 5.88 -11.84 -6.87
CA THR A 106 4.82 -11.58 -7.86
C THR A 106 4.82 -12.63 -8.97
N ALA A 107 6.00 -13.02 -9.49
CA ALA A 107 6.10 -14.06 -10.52
C ALA A 107 5.58 -15.42 -10.02
N ASN A 108 5.83 -15.79 -8.76
CA ASN A 108 5.32 -17.02 -8.15
C ASN A 108 3.78 -17.03 -8.11
N LEU A 109 3.17 -15.92 -7.67
CA LEU A 109 1.70 -15.79 -7.66
C LEU A 109 1.11 -15.85 -9.07
N LEU A 110 1.74 -15.17 -10.05
CA LEU A 110 1.31 -15.20 -11.45
C LEU A 110 1.43 -16.61 -12.06
N ASN A 111 2.49 -17.36 -11.73
CA ASN A 111 2.65 -18.74 -12.19
C ASN A 111 1.55 -19.64 -11.64
N LEU A 112 1.22 -19.52 -10.36
CA LEU A 112 0.13 -20.30 -9.76
C LEU A 112 -1.24 -19.89 -10.31
N ALA A 113 -1.49 -18.58 -10.45
CA ALA A 113 -2.71 -18.09 -11.10
C ALA A 113 -2.85 -18.66 -12.53
N LYS A 114 -1.77 -18.68 -13.31
CA LYS A 114 -1.75 -19.30 -14.63
C LYS A 114 -2.03 -20.80 -14.55
N GLU A 115 -1.37 -21.54 -13.66
CA GLU A 115 -1.57 -22.98 -13.48
C GLU A 115 -3.03 -23.31 -13.14
N PHE A 116 -3.60 -22.62 -12.17
CA PHE A 116 -4.94 -22.88 -11.64
C PHE A 116 -6.08 -22.36 -12.52
N TRP A 117 -5.87 -21.24 -13.21
CA TRP A 117 -6.96 -20.56 -13.94
C TRP A 117 -6.90 -20.75 -15.45
N ILE A 118 -5.71 -20.93 -16.03
CA ILE A 118 -5.53 -20.98 -17.49
C ILE A 118 -5.22 -22.38 -17.98
N LEU A 119 -4.34 -23.10 -17.28
CA LEU A 119 -3.89 -24.43 -17.70
C LEU A 119 -4.75 -25.57 -17.15
N ASN A 120 -5.62 -25.31 -16.20
CA ASN A 120 -6.53 -26.32 -15.63
C ASN A 120 -7.60 -26.68 -16.69
N PRO A 121 -7.66 -27.97 -17.12
CA PRO A 121 -8.61 -28.42 -18.12
C PRO A 121 -10.09 -28.30 -17.69
N ASP A 122 -10.35 -28.20 -16.38
CA ASP A 122 -11.71 -28.02 -15.84
C ASP A 122 -12.17 -26.56 -15.91
N HIS A 123 -11.28 -25.60 -16.19
CA HIS A 123 -11.62 -24.21 -16.45
C HIS A 123 -11.87 -23.99 -17.96
N GLN A 124 -13.00 -23.41 -18.28
CA GLN A 124 -13.31 -23.03 -19.66
C GLN A 124 -12.35 -21.91 -20.09
N HIS A 125 -11.43 -22.24 -21.00
CA HIS A 125 -10.58 -21.25 -21.66
C HIS A 125 -11.41 -20.42 -22.63
N GLY A 126 -11.45 -19.12 -22.44
CA GLY A 126 -12.10 -18.21 -23.40
C GLY A 126 -11.91 -16.75 -23.01
N ASN A 127 -11.90 -15.88 -24.02
CA ASN A 127 -12.13 -14.46 -23.79
C ASN A 127 -13.58 -14.28 -23.32
N PHE A 128 -13.81 -14.45 -22.03
CA PHE A 128 -15.13 -14.15 -21.45
C PHE A 128 -15.35 -12.64 -21.46
N PRO A 129 -16.54 -12.18 -21.80
CA PRO A 129 -16.96 -10.80 -21.51
C PRO A 129 -16.71 -10.50 -20.03
N ASP A 130 -16.30 -9.26 -19.71
CA ASP A 130 -16.03 -8.85 -18.32
C ASP A 130 -17.18 -9.16 -17.35
N GLU A 131 -18.43 -9.19 -17.87
CA GLU A 131 -19.65 -9.56 -17.14
C GLU A 131 -19.67 -11.03 -16.65
N GLN A 132 -18.85 -11.90 -17.27
CA GLN A 132 -18.70 -13.32 -16.93
C GLN A 132 -17.33 -13.65 -16.35
N ARG A 133 -16.60 -12.65 -15.90
CA ARG A 133 -15.27 -12.81 -15.33
C ARG A 133 -15.29 -13.75 -14.12
N THR A 134 -14.63 -14.90 -14.26
CA THR A 134 -14.51 -15.90 -13.18
C THR A 134 -13.25 -15.73 -12.35
N ASN A 135 -12.18 -15.17 -12.94
CA ASN A 135 -10.89 -15.01 -12.29
C ASN A 135 -10.35 -13.58 -12.43
N LEU A 136 -9.52 -13.14 -11.49
CA LEU A 136 -8.86 -11.83 -11.54
C LEU A 136 -7.58 -11.77 -10.72
N PHE A 137 -6.51 -11.28 -11.33
CA PHE A 137 -5.29 -10.85 -10.66
C PHE A 137 -5.28 -9.32 -10.57
N TYR A 138 -5.54 -8.77 -9.37
CA TYR A 138 -5.48 -7.34 -9.15
C TYR A 138 -4.16 -6.99 -8.45
N HIS A 139 -3.30 -6.25 -9.14
CA HIS A 139 -1.98 -5.83 -8.65
C HIS A 139 -2.01 -4.38 -8.17
N VAL A 140 -1.62 -4.16 -6.91
CA VAL A 140 -1.49 -2.83 -6.32
C VAL A 140 -0.03 -2.38 -6.39
N SER A 141 0.22 -1.29 -7.13
CA SER A 141 1.52 -0.68 -7.37
C SER A 141 1.61 0.73 -6.75
N THR A 142 2.54 1.53 -7.21
CA THR A 142 2.87 2.86 -6.68
C THR A 142 3.10 3.86 -7.80
N ASP A 143 2.88 5.14 -7.55
CA ASP A 143 3.21 6.24 -8.45
C ASP A 143 4.73 6.44 -8.62
N GLU A 144 5.54 5.93 -7.70
CA GLU A 144 7.00 5.98 -7.78
C GLU A 144 7.57 5.27 -9.04
N VAL A 145 6.79 4.41 -9.69
CA VAL A 145 7.20 3.77 -10.97
C VAL A 145 7.33 4.77 -12.11
N TYR A 146 6.64 5.90 -12.03
CA TYR A 146 6.68 6.95 -13.07
C TYR A 146 7.93 7.84 -12.99
N GLY A 147 8.67 7.83 -11.88
CA GLY A 147 9.83 8.68 -11.66
C GLY A 147 9.47 10.03 -11.03
N ALA A 148 10.23 11.09 -11.35
CA ALA A 148 10.07 12.42 -10.78
C ALA A 148 9.37 13.39 -11.73
N LEU A 149 8.44 14.18 -11.20
CA LEU A 149 7.88 15.34 -11.90
C LEU A 149 8.76 16.59 -11.70
N GLY A 150 8.64 17.52 -12.66
CA GLY A 150 9.07 18.90 -12.49
C GLY A 150 8.13 19.69 -11.58
N GLU A 151 8.15 21.02 -11.72
CA GLU A 151 7.31 21.91 -10.90
C GLU A 151 5.81 21.80 -11.23
N THR A 152 5.47 21.34 -12.42
CA THR A 152 4.09 21.24 -12.93
C THR A 152 3.81 19.86 -13.55
N GLY A 153 2.53 19.60 -13.85
CA GLY A 153 2.07 18.36 -14.47
C GLY A 153 1.70 17.29 -13.46
N PHE A 154 1.16 16.20 -13.99
CA PHE A 154 0.73 15.02 -13.22
C PHE A 154 1.11 13.74 -13.95
N PHE A 155 1.34 12.67 -13.22
CA PHE A 155 1.43 11.34 -13.80
C PHE A 155 0.05 10.83 -14.16
N THR A 156 -0.11 10.43 -15.41
CA THR A 156 -1.29 9.71 -15.91
C THR A 156 -0.95 8.24 -16.13
N GLU A 157 -1.94 7.41 -16.41
CA GLU A 157 -1.72 5.98 -16.72
C GLU A 157 -0.95 5.75 -18.02
N GLU A 158 -0.83 6.78 -18.89
CA GLU A 158 -0.04 6.78 -20.12
C GLU A 158 1.41 7.25 -19.92
N THR A 159 1.75 7.73 -18.72
CA THR A 159 3.11 8.17 -18.41
C THR A 159 4.07 6.99 -18.44
N SER A 160 5.17 7.13 -19.18
CA SER A 160 6.21 6.11 -19.21
C SER A 160 6.87 5.92 -17.86
N TYR A 161 7.19 4.68 -17.51
CA TYR A 161 7.90 4.37 -16.27
C TYR A 161 9.37 4.81 -16.35
N ASP A 162 9.84 5.49 -15.30
CA ASP A 162 11.23 5.95 -15.13
C ASP A 162 11.67 5.87 -13.64
N PRO A 163 11.60 4.67 -13.02
CA PRO A 163 11.85 4.50 -11.60
C PRO A 163 13.28 4.87 -11.19
N LYS A 164 13.45 5.57 -10.05
CA LYS A 164 14.73 6.11 -9.59
C LYS A 164 15.30 5.41 -8.35
N SER A 165 14.57 4.49 -7.72
CA SER A 165 15.04 3.72 -6.57
C SER A 165 14.95 2.21 -6.82
N PRO A 166 15.70 1.36 -6.06
CA PRO A 166 15.55 -0.09 -6.16
C PRO A 166 14.11 -0.55 -5.85
N TYR A 167 13.43 0.10 -4.90
CA TYR A 167 12.01 -0.14 -4.63
C TYR A 167 11.15 0.11 -5.85
N SER A 168 11.16 1.34 -6.38
CA SER A 168 10.31 1.71 -7.52
C SER A 168 10.64 0.88 -8.77
N ALA A 169 11.93 0.54 -9.00
CA ALA A 169 12.34 -0.35 -10.07
C ALA A 169 11.77 -1.76 -9.91
N SER A 170 11.76 -2.31 -8.68
CA SER A 170 11.17 -3.62 -8.41
C SER A 170 9.65 -3.63 -8.61
N LYS A 171 8.96 -2.55 -8.26
CA LYS A 171 7.51 -2.39 -8.50
C LYS A 171 7.20 -2.25 -9.99
N ALA A 172 7.98 -1.45 -10.73
CA ALA A 172 7.85 -1.33 -12.17
C ALA A 172 8.05 -2.70 -12.88
N ALA A 173 9.04 -3.49 -12.43
CA ALA A 173 9.25 -4.84 -12.94
C ALA A 173 8.04 -5.75 -12.68
N SER A 174 7.42 -5.66 -11.50
CA SER A 174 6.20 -6.42 -11.16
C SER A 174 5.04 -6.05 -12.08
N ASP A 175 4.81 -4.74 -12.30
CA ASP A 175 3.76 -4.24 -13.19
C ASP A 175 3.94 -4.77 -14.62
N HIS A 176 5.18 -4.78 -15.12
CA HIS A 176 5.48 -5.33 -16.43
C HIS A 176 5.28 -6.85 -16.50
N LEU A 177 5.58 -7.61 -15.44
CA LEU A 177 5.28 -9.03 -15.37
C LEU A 177 3.77 -9.28 -15.43
N VAL A 178 2.97 -8.56 -14.66
CA VAL A 178 1.50 -8.68 -14.69
C VAL A 178 0.95 -8.43 -16.09
N ARG A 179 1.39 -7.35 -16.77
CA ARG A 179 1.00 -7.05 -18.16
C ARG A 179 1.45 -8.14 -19.13
N ALA A 180 2.67 -8.65 -18.96
CA ALA A 180 3.21 -9.71 -19.80
C ALA A 180 2.41 -11.00 -19.68
N TYR A 181 2.00 -11.38 -18.45
CA TYR A 181 1.14 -12.56 -18.25
C TYR A 181 -0.26 -12.38 -18.84
N GLY A 182 -0.82 -11.17 -18.73
CA GLY A 182 -2.06 -10.85 -19.43
C GLY A 182 -1.94 -11.00 -20.94
N ASN A 183 -0.93 -10.39 -21.54
CA ASN A 183 -0.73 -10.39 -23.00
C ASN A 183 -0.32 -11.77 -23.55
N THR A 184 0.51 -12.52 -22.81
CA THR A 184 1.06 -13.79 -23.29
C THR A 184 0.14 -14.97 -23.03
N TYR A 185 -0.49 -15.00 -21.85
CA TYR A 185 -1.27 -16.17 -21.40
C TYR A 185 -2.77 -15.89 -21.29
N GLY A 186 -3.21 -14.63 -21.51
CA GLY A 186 -4.61 -14.25 -21.35
C GLY A 186 -5.05 -14.18 -19.88
N LEU A 187 -4.10 -14.01 -18.94
CA LEU A 187 -4.44 -13.88 -17.51
C LEU A 187 -5.24 -12.58 -17.28
N PRO A 188 -6.47 -12.66 -16.75
CA PRO A 188 -7.25 -11.46 -16.49
C PRO A 188 -6.62 -10.65 -15.34
N PHE A 189 -6.25 -9.40 -15.62
CA PHE A 189 -5.58 -8.55 -14.64
C PHE A 189 -6.13 -7.13 -14.58
N ILE A 190 -5.89 -6.47 -13.45
CA ILE A 190 -6.02 -5.02 -13.23
C ILE A 190 -4.77 -4.55 -12.48
N ILE A 191 -4.31 -3.34 -12.74
CA ILE A 191 -3.22 -2.67 -12.02
C ILE A 191 -3.73 -1.35 -11.47
N SER A 192 -3.32 -1.00 -10.25
CA SER A 192 -3.47 0.37 -9.74
C SER A 192 -2.16 0.91 -9.22
N ASN A 193 -1.90 2.19 -9.49
CA ASN A 193 -0.76 2.94 -8.97
C ASN A 193 -1.29 3.97 -7.99
N CYS A 194 -0.87 3.93 -6.72
CA CYS A 194 -1.37 4.84 -5.71
C CYS A 194 -0.32 5.87 -5.30
N SER A 195 -0.79 7.04 -4.86
CA SER A 195 0.01 8.05 -4.18
C SER A 195 0.35 7.66 -2.74
N ASN A 196 1.04 8.55 -2.01
CA ASN A 196 1.45 8.29 -0.63
C ASN A 196 0.24 8.09 0.29
N ASN A 197 0.18 6.95 0.94
CA ASN A 197 -0.91 6.64 1.87
C ASN A 197 -0.61 7.11 3.29
N TYR A 198 -1.66 7.52 4.01
CA TYR A 198 -1.62 7.82 5.44
C TYR A 198 -2.92 7.39 6.12
N GLY A 199 -2.87 7.15 7.44
CA GLY A 199 -4.07 6.73 8.18
C GLY A 199 -3.79 5.80 9.36
N PRO A 200 -4.84 5.23 9.96
CA PRO A 200 -4.76 4.20 10.99
C PRO A 200 -3.89 3.01 10.59
N ASN A 201 -3.21 2.39 11.55
CA ASN A 201 -2.32 1.22 11.36
C ASN A 201 -1.07 1.48 10.49
N HIS A 202 -0.75 2.73 10.16
CA HIS A 202 0.45 3.07 9.39
C HIS A 202 1.71 2.83 10.22
N PHE A 203 2.64 1.99 9.72
CA PHE A 203 3.83 1.59 10.46
C PHE A 203 4.75 2.80 10.73
N PRO A 204 5.28 2.98 11.95
CA PRO A 204 5.93 4.22 12.40
C PRO A 204 7.33 4.49 11.83
N GLU A 205 7.79 3.74 10.84
CA GLU A 205 8.97 4.10 10.02
C GLU A 205 8.68 5.15 8.94
N LYS A 206 7.38 5.46 8.69
CA LYS A 206 6.94 6.43 7.68
C LYS A 206 6.70 7.80 8.31
N LEU A 207 6.76 8.87 7.50
CA LEU A 207 6.81 10.26 7.95
C LEU A 207 5.72 10.63 8.97
N ILE A 208 4.46 10.45 8.65
CA ILE A 208 3.35 10.88 9.52
C ILE A 208 3.33 10.11 10.84
N PRO A 209 3.29 8.76 10.88
CA PRO A 209 3.25 8.05 12.15
C PRO A 209 4.55 8.18 12.96
N LEU A 210 5.72 8.30 12.31
CA LEU A 210 6.98 8.61 12.98
C LEU A 210 6.90 9.94 13.72
N CYS A 211 6.39 10.99 13.05
CA CYS A 211 6.27 12.30 13.67
C CYS A 211 5.23 12.32 14.80
N ILE A 212 4.11 11.60 14.66
CA ILE A 212 3.14 11.44 15.75
C ILE A 212 3.81 10.80 16.98
N HIS A 213 4.49 9.66 16.78
CA HIS A 213 5.19 8.96 17.85
C HIS A 213 6.25 9.85 18.52
N ASN A 214 7.02 10.58 17.73
CA ASN A 214 8.09 11.46 18.23
C ASN A 214 7.53 12.70 18.96
N ILE A 215 6.41 13.28 18.50
CA ILE A 215 5.75 14.38 19.23
C ILE A 215 5.25 13.92 20.60
N ILE A 216 4.61 12.74 20.68
CA ILE A 216 4.18 12.15 21.95
C ILE A 216 5.36 11.97 22.90
N SER A 217 6.47 11.46 22.37
CA SER A 217 7.70 11.14 23.13
C SER A 217 8.68 12.31 23.28
N GLU A 218 8.34 13.51 22.80
CA GLU A 218 9.21 14.71 22.74
C GLU A 218 10.58 14.46 22.11
N LYS A 219 10.61 13.62 21.05
CA LYS A 219 11.81 13.29 20.27
C LYS A 219 11.93 14.17 19.01
N PRO A 220 13.13 14.28 18.40
CA PRO A 220 13.33 15.02 17.16
C PRO A 220 12.44 14.53 16.02
N LEU A 221 11.94 15.46 15.18
CA LEU A 221 11.20 15.19 13.96
C LEU A 221 12.16 15.28 12.77
N PRO A 222 12.69 14.16 12.25
CA PRO A 222 13.68 14.19 11.19
C PRO A 222 13.04 14.56 9.86
N ILE A 223 13.51 15.65 9.25
CA ILE A 223 13.07 16.13 7.94
C ILE A 223 14.22 16.06 6.96
N TYR A 224 14.10 15.30 5.89
CA TYR A 224 15.13 15.18 4.86
C TYR A 224 15.34 16.47 4.08
N GLY A 225 16.60 16.84 3.86
CA GLY A 225 16.99 18.01 3.08
C GLY A 225 16.43 19.32 3.65
N ASP A 226 15.75 20.11 2.83
CA ASP A 226 15.11 21.37 3.22
C ASP A 226 13.58 21.23 3.49
N GLY A 227 13.06 20.01 3.41
CA GLY A 227 11.65 19.68 3.64
C GLY A 227 10.70 20.07 2.51
N LYS A 228 11.20 20.52 1.35
CA LYS A 228 10.36 20.99 0.23
C LYS A 228 9.97 19.92 -0.77
N TYR A 229 10.22 18.66 -0.45
CA TYR A 229 9.73 17.55 -1.25
C TYR A 229 8.20 17.50 -1.19
N THR A 230 7.57 17.46 -2.36
CA THR A 230 6.10 17.46 -2.49
C THR A 230 5.60 16.06 -2.76
N ARG A 231 4.55 15.67 -2.04
CA ARG A 231 3.86 14.38 -2.21
C ARG A 231 2.36 14.61 -2.27
N ASP A 232 1.68 13.81 -3.09
CA ASP A 232 0.23 13.66 -3.01
C ASP A 232 -0.12 12.66 -1.91
N TRP A 233 -1.10 12.98 -1.07
CA TRP A 233 -1.46 12.19 0.11
C TRP A 233 -2.87 11.64 0.02
N LEU A 234 -2.99 10.32 0.14
CA LEU A 234 -4.23 9.57 0.03
C LEU A 234 -4.59 8.92 1.37
N PHE A 235 -5.78 9.20 1.89
CA PHE A 235 -6.26 8.57 3.10
C PHE A 235 -6.49 7.07 2.86
N VAL A 236 -5.92 6.21 3.70
CA VAL A 236 -5.87 4.76 3.48
C VAL A 236 -7.24 4.10 3.34
N ILE A 237 -8.26 4.62 4.04
CA ILE A 237 -9.63 4.09 3.95
C ILE A 237 -10.23 4.40 2.58
N ASP A 238 -9.94 5.57 2.01
CA ASP A 238 -10.39 5.90 0.65
C ASP A 238 -9.64 5.06 -0.39
N HIS A 239 -8.36 4.77 -0.16
CA HIS A 239 -7.63 3.83 -1.02
C HIS A 239 -8.22 2.42 -0.98
N ALA A 240 -8.54 1.88 0.21
CA ALA A 240 -9.16 0.57 0.33
C ALA A 240 -10.52 0.50 -0.40
N LYS A 241 -11.33 1.56 -0.29
CA LYS A 241 -12.60 1.68 -1.04
C LYS A 241 -12.38 1.76 -2.55
N ALA A 242 -11.35 2.51 -3.00
CA ALA A 242 -10.99 2.56 -4.42
C ALA A 242 -10.61 1.18 -4.95
N ILE A 243 -9.76 0.43 -4.24
CA ILE A 243 -9.38 -0.94 -4.60
C ILE A 243 -10.62 -1.83 -4.70
N PHE A 244 -11.51 -1.76 -3.71
CA PHE A 244 -12.74 -2.54 -3.69
C PHE A 244 -13.66 -2.19 -4.88
N GLN A 245 -13.84 -0.91 -5.18
CA GLN A 245 -14.65 -0.45 -6.31
C GLN A 245 -14.05 -0.87 -7.65
N ILE A 246 -12.75 -0.66 -7.87
CA ILE A 246 -12.03 -1.09 -9.06
C ILE A 246 -12.14 -2.61 -9.24
N PHE A 247 -11.96 -3.38 -8.16
CA PHE A 247 -12.09 -4.83 -8.18
C PHE A 247 -13.47 -5.30 -8.70
N ASN A 248 -14.54 -4.64 -8.29
CA ASN A 248 -15.90 -5.06 -8.64
C ASN A 248 -16.39 -4.50 -9.97
N GLU A 249 -16.02 -3.28 -10.34
CA GLU A 249 -16.67 -2.52 -11.42
C GLU A 249 -15.77 -2.33 -12.65
N SER A 250 -14.45 -2.46 -12.50
CA SER A 250 -13.53 -2.24 -13.64
C SER A 250 -13.51 -3.41 -14.61
N LYS A 251 -13.20 -3.11 -15.86
CA LYS A 251 -12.84 -4.10 -16.88
C LYS A 251 -11.41 -4.60 -16.69
N THR A 252 -11.16 -5.83 -17.14
CA THR A 252 -9.79 -6.40 -17.15
C THR A 252 -8.87 -5.68 -18.15
N GLY A 253 -7.56 -5.78 -17.93
CA GLY A 253 -6.54 -5.11 -18.75
C GLY A 253 -6.38 -3.62 -18.47
N LYS A 254 -7.11 -3.06 -17.49
CA LYS A 254 -7.05 -1.64 -17.15
C LYS A 254 -5.97 -1.35 -16.12
N THR A 255 -5.45 -0.13 -16.19
CA THR A 255 -4.63 0.49 -15.14
C THR A 255 -5.35 1.74 -14.64
N TYR A 256 -5.32 1.97 -13.33
CA TYR A 256 -5.87 3.16 -12.69
C TYR A 256 -4.87 3.80 -11.75
N ASN A 257 -4.79 5.10 -11.83
CA ASN A 257 -4.13 5.91 -10.82
C ASN A 257 -5.11 6.22 -9.68
N ILE A 258 -4.66 6.08 -8.43
CA ILE A 258 -5.45 6.37 -7.23
C ILE A 258 -4.72 7.44 -6.44
N GLY A 259 -5.14 8.70 -6.57
CA GLY A 259 -4.53 9.88 -5.94
C GLY A 259 -5.46 10.60 -4.98
N GLY A 260 -4.87 11.32 -4.03
CA GLY A 260 -5.61 12.11 -3.05
C GLY A 260 -6.00 13.50 -3.56
N TRP A 261 -5.37 13.99 -4.64
CA TRP A 261 -5.39 15.39 -5.06
C TRP A 261 -4.99 16.36 -3.94
N ASN A 262 -4.11 15.91 -3.05
CA ASN A 262 -3.65 16.60 -1.85
C ASN A 262 -2.12 16.72 -1.85
N GLU A 263 -1.59 17.65 -2.65
CA GLU A 263 -0.16 17.91 -2.69
C GLU A 263 0.29 18.74 -1.50
N TRP A 264 1.25 18.24 -0.74
CA TRP A 264 1.87 18.93 0.39
C TRP A 264 3.38 18.84 0.32
N GLN A 265 4.07 19.95 0.61
CA GLN A 265 5.49 19.91 0.97
C GLN A 265 5.62 19.26 2.36
N ASN A 266 6.66 18.43 2.53
CA ASN A 266 6.86 17.72 3.80
C ASN A 266 6.92 18.67 5.00
N ILE A 267 7.56 19.84 4.86
CA ILE A 267 7.66 20.82 5.95
C ILE A 267 6.30 21.40 6.33
N ASP A 268 5.45 21.70 5.33
CA ASP A 268 4.13 22.28 5.59
C ASP A 268 3.19 21.24 6.18
N LEU A 269 3.26 19.99 5.71
CA LEU A 269 2.57 18.84 6.29
C LEU A 269 2.94 18.68 7.78
N ILE A 270 4.25 18.71 8.11
CA ILE A 270 4.71 18.55 9.49
C ILE A 270 4.21 19.70 10.39
N LYS A 271 4.16 20.93 9.89
CA LYS A 271 3.59 22.07 10.64
C LYS A 271 2.10 21.87 10.90
N GLU A 272 1.33 21.41 9.90
CA GLU A 272 -0.09 21.11 10.09
C GLU A 272 -0.28 19.96 11.10
N LEU A 273 0.56 18.90 11.01
CA LEU A 273 0.57 17.81 11.98
C LEU A 273 0.84 18.32 13.40
N ILE A 274 1.87 19.16 13.59
CA ILE A 274 2.23 19.76 14.88
C ILE A 274 1.06 20.57 15.43
N LYS A 275 0.46 21.44 14.63
CA LYS A 275 -0.69 22.25 15.02
C LYS A 275 -1.84 21.40 15.57
N GLN A 276 -2.21 20.33 14.87
CA GLN A 276 -3.28 19.43 15.31
C GLN A 276 -2.87 18.62 16.55
N MET A 277 -1.64 18.11 16.60
CA MET A 277 -1.11 17.36 17.74
C MET A 277 -1.05 18.23 19.01
N ASP A 278 -0.49 19.44 18.93
CA ASP A 278 -0.37 20.34 20.06
C ASP A 278 -1.76 20.68 20.63
N ALA A 279 -2.74 20.95 19.75
CA ALA A 279 -4.12 21.20 20.17
C ALA A 279 -4.73 19.99 20.92
N LYS A 280 -4.55 18.76 20.39
CA LYS A 280 -5.08 17.53 21.01
C LYS A 280 -4.38 17.17 22.32
N LEU A 281 -3.09 17.50 22.45
CA LEU A 281 -2.31 17.28 23.68
C LEU A 281 -2.45 18.42 24.70
N GLY A 282 -3.27 19.45 24.42
CA GLY A 282 -3.45 20.61 25.29
C GLY A 282 -2.20 21.49 25.41
N ARG A 283 -1.33 21.48 24.41
CA ARG A 283 -0.10 22.27 24.33
C ARG A 283 -0.37 23.62 23.63
N PRO A 284 0.42 24.66 23.88
CA PRO A 284 0.35 25.89 23.10
C PRO A 284 0.62 25.63 21.61
N GLU A 285 -0.04 26.39 20.73
CA GLU A 285 0.18 26.29 19.28
C GLU A 285 1.67 26.47 18.94
N GLY A 286 2.20 25.53 18.12
CA GLY A 286 3.61 25.49 17.71
C GLY A 286 4.60 25.03 18.78
N TYR A 287 4.12 24.53 19.93
CA TYR A 287 5.00 24.03 21.00
C TYR A 287 5.97 22.97 20.51
N SER A 288 5.52 22.06 19.64
CA SER A 288 6.32 20.95 19.12
C SER A 288 7.19 21.33 17.90
N GLU A 289 7.14 22.58 17.38
CA GLU A 289 7.99 23.00 16.26
C GLU A 289 9.49 22.97 16.60
N LYS A 290 9.84 23.14 17.88
CA LYS A 290 11.23 23.02 18.40
C LYS A 290 11.85 21.64 18.17
N LEU A 291 11.03 20.62 17.89
CA LEU A 291 11.47 19.25 17.63
C LEU A 291 11.90 19.05 16.17
N ILE A 292 11.55 19.98 15.26
CA ILE A 292 11.91 19.88 13.84
C ILE A 292 13.45 19.86 13.71
N THR A 293 13.95 18.81 13.06
CA THR A 293 15.39 18.61 12.86
C THR A 293 15.64 18.22 11.41
N PHE A 294 16.39 19.07 10.70
CA PHE A 294 16.76 18.77 9.31
C PHE A 294 17.91 17.77 9.28
N VAL A 295 17.75 16.70 8.53
CA VAL A 295 18.73 15.63 8.38
C VAL A 295 19.26 15.56 6.94
N LYS A 296 20.38 14.87 6.74
CA LYS A 296 20.98 14.68 5.42
C LYS A 296 19.96 14.00 4.49
N ASP A 297 19.87 14.52 3.28
CA ASP A 297 18.99 13.95 2.27
C ASP A 297 19.46 12.57 1.78
N ARG A 298 18.51 11.74 1.35
CA ARG A 298 18.79 10.42 0.81
C ARG A 298 19.17 10.48 -0.68
N PRO A 299 20.02 9.56 -1.17
CA PRO A 299 20.31 9.46 -2.60
C PRO A 299 19.05 9.15 -3.43
N GLY A 300 18.93 9.79 -4.61
CA GLY A 300 17.81 9.53 -5.53
C GLY A 300 16.45 9.98 -5.02
N HIS A 301 16.41 11.02 -4.17
CA HIS A 301 15.16 11.54 -3.62
C HIS A 301 14.44 12.40 -4.65
N ASP A 302 13.36 11.91 -5.23
CA ASP A 302 12.54 12.62 -6.20
C ASP A 302 11.83 13.81 -5.57
N LYS A 303 11.89 14.97 -6.25
CA LYS A 303 11.39 16.23 -5.68
C LYS A 303 9.88 16.29 -5.55
N ARG A 304 9.14 15.77 -6.55
CA ARG A 304 7.68 15.88 -6.58
C ARG A 304 7.04 14.64 -7.20
N TYR A 305 6.03 14.12 -6.50
CA TYR A 305 5.06 13.17 -7.03
C TYR A 305 3.67 13.79 -6.99
N ALA A 306 2.96 13.74 -8.10
CA ALA A 306 1.56 14.12 -8.19
C ALA A 306 0.90 13.22 -9.24
N ILE A 307 -0.21 12.61 -8.87
CA ILE A 307 -0.88 11.59 -9.69
C ILE A 307 -2.25 12.11 -10.14
N ASP A 308 -2.60 11.84 -11.39
CA ASP A 308 -3.91 12.17 -11.94
C ASP A 308 -4.85 10.96 -11.79
N ALA A 309 -5.87 11.09 -10.95
CA ALA A 309 -6.89 10.07 -10.75
C ALA A 309 -8.20 10.37 -11.54
N THR A 310 -8.15 11.27 -12.52
CA THR A 310 -9.33 11.67 -13.31
C THR A 310 -9.98 10.49 -14.00
N LYS A 311 -9.20 9.58 -14.57
CA LYS A 311 -9.70 8.36 -15.21
C LYS A 311 -10.52 7.49 -14.26
N LEU A 312 -10.07 7.30 -13.03
CA LEU A 312 -10.81 6.54 -12.02
C LEU A 312 -12.15 7.23 -11.69
N ASN A 313 -12.13 8.55 -11.59
CA ASN A 313 -13.36 9.32 -11.36
C ASN A 313 -14.32 9.24 -12.57
N GLU A 314 -13.83 9.38 -13.80
CA GLU A 314 -14.66 9.31 -15.01
C GLU A 314 -15.24 7.92 -15.27
N ASP A 315 -14.42 6.87 -15.12
CA ASP A 315 -14.83 5.49 -15.39
C ASP A 315 -15.76 4.93 -14.30
N LEU A 316 -15.50 5.24 -13.02
CA LEU A 316 -16.14 4.59 -11.87
C LEU A 316 -16.76 5.58 -10.85
N GLY A 317 -16.66 6.88 -11.06
CA GLY A 317 -17.24 7.90 -10.16
C GLY A 317 -16.51 8.04 -8.80
N TRP A 318 -15.34 7.39 -8.63
CA TRP A 318 -14.61 7.44 -7.36
C TRP A 318 -13.91 8.78 -7.16
N LYS A 319 -13.91 9.24 -5.91
CA LYS A 319 -13.13 10.40 -5.44
C LYS A 319 -12.81 10.25 -3.95
N PRO A 320 -11.74 10.89 -3.45
CA PRO A 320 -11.46 10.94 -2.01
C PRO A 320 -12.67 11.49 -1.23
N SER A 321 -12.94 10.92 -0.07
CA SER A 321 -14.10 11.27 0.76
C SER A 321 -13.78 12.31 1.84
N VAL A 322 -12.50 12.58 2.09
CA VAL A 322 -12.02 13.53 3.12
C VAL A 322 -10.93 14.44 2.56
N THR A 323 -10.81 15.63 3.10
CA THR A 323 -9.63 16.48 2.88
C THR A 323 -8.41 15.92 3.61
N PHE A 324 -7.21 16.43 3.29
CA PHE A 324 -6.01 16.00 3.99
C PHE A 324 -6.08 16.29 5.50
N GLU A 325 -6.54 17.48 5.87
CA GLU A 325 -6.65 17.92 7.27
C GLU A 325 -7.65 17.06 8.06
N GLU A 326 -8.79 16.71 7.47
CA GLU A 326 -9.78 15.83 8.09
C GLU A 326 -9.24 14.41 8.25
N GLY A 327 -8.56 13.87 7.23
CA GLY A 327 -7.92 12.55 7.30
C GLY A 327 -6.78 12.53 8.31
N LEU A 328 -5.99 13.61 8.39
CA LEU A 328 -4.90 13.76 9.37
C LEU A 328 -5.46 13.78 10.80
N ALA A 329 -6.55 14.53 11.04
CA ALA A 329 -7.21 14.56 12.34
C ALA A 329 -7.66 13.15 12.77
N LYS A 330 -8.29 12.39 11.87
CA LYS A 330 -8.70 10.99 12.13
C LYS A 330 -7.50 10.07 12.37
N THR A 331 -6.40 10.31 11.67
CA THR A 331 -5.17 9.56 11.86
C THR A 331 -4.57 9.81 13.23
N ILE A 332 -4.46 11.07 13.64
CA ILE A 332 -3.95 11.46 14.97
C ILE A 332 -4.84 10.87 16.06
N ASP A 333 -6.17 11.00 15.96
CA ASP A 333 -7.10 10.45 16.94
C ASP A 333 -6.88 8.94 17.11
N TRP A 334 -6.76 8.22 16.00
CA TRP A 334 -6.52 6.79 16.06
C TRP A 334 -5.21 6.45 16.79
N PHE A 335 -4.10 7.15 16.52
CA PHE A 335 -2.83 6.89 17.19
C PHE A 335 -2.88 7.21 18.69
N LEU A 336 -3.59 8.27 19.10
CA LEU A 336 -3.77 8.63 20.51
C LEU A 336 -4.68 7.64 21.24
N GLU A 337 -5.66 7.05 20.56
CA GLU A 337 -6.56 6.04 21.13
C GLU A 337 -5.95 4.62 21.13
N ASN A 338 -4.87 4.38 20.39
CA ASN A 338 -4.23 3.07 20.22
C ASN A 338 -2.74 3.08 20.62
N GLU A 339 -2.43 3.68 21.77
CA GLU A 339 -1.05 3.76 22.27
C GLU A 339 -0.42 2.38 22.50
N ASP A 340 -1.20 1.39 22.97
CA ASP A 340 -0.72 0.02 23.15
C ASP A 340 -0.25 -0.60 21.82
N TRP A 341 -1.01 -0.41 20.77
CA TRP A 341 -0.61 -0.84 19.42
C TRP A 341 0.70 -0.15 18.98
N LEU A 342 0.79 1.17 19.18
CA LEU A 342 1.98 1.94 18.83
C LEU A 342 3.22 1.45 19.61
N ASN A 343 3.07 1.21 20.92
CA ASN A 343 4.13 0.69 21.78
C ASN A 343 4.58 -0.72 21.33
N ASN A 344 3.63 -1.60 20.96
CA ASN A 344 3.93 -2.94 20.49
C ASN A 344 4.77 -2.91 19.20
N VAL A 345 4.37 -2.12 18.19
CA VAL A 345 5.06 -2.05 16.91
C VAL A 345 6.38 -1.26 16.95
N THR A 346 6.57 -0.39 17.96
CA THR A 346 7.82 0.37 18.15
C THR A 346 8.81 -0.29 19.09
N SER A 347 8.53 -1.51 19.56
CA SER A 347 9.42 -2.31 20.40
C SER A 347 10.45 -3.13 19.58
N GLY A 348 11.46 -3.66 20.24
CA GLY A 348 12.38 -4.67 19.66
C GLY A 348 13.15 -4.19 18.43
N ASP A 349 12.96 -4.82 17.27
CA ASP A 349 13.74 -4.56 16.07
C ASP A 349 13.50 -3.17 15.45
N TYR A 350 12.34 -2.56 15.73
CA TYR A 350 12.08 -1.17 15.34
C TYR A 350 13.04 -0.20 16.00
N GLN A 351 13.31 -0.38 17.30
CA GLN A 351 14.24 0.50 18.03
C GLN A 351 15.65 0.45 17.43
N LYS A 352 16.12 -0.75 17.10
CA LYS A 352 17.42 -0.93 16.41
C LYS A 352 17.45 -0.25 15.04
N TYR A 353 16.36 -0.39 14.26
CA TYR A 353 16.25 0.30 12.98
C TYR A 353 16.30 1.82 13.16
N TYR A 354 15.52 2.37 14.12
CA TYR A 354 15.45 3.81 14.39
C TYR A 354 16.82 4.39 14.78
N GLU A 355 17.53 3.72 15.68
CA GLU A 355 18.89 4.11 16.12
C GLU A 355 19.88 4.14 14.94
N ASN A 356 19.86 3.12 14.08
CA ASN A 356 20.75 3.05 12.92
C ASN A 356 20.44 4.09 11.83
N GLN A 357 19.18 4.53 11.71
CA GLN A 357 18.75 5.45 10.67
C GLN A 357 18.96 6.92 11.04
N TYR A 358 18.80 7.27 12.33
CA TYR A 358 18.70 8.66 12.78
C TYR A 358 19.77 9.08 13.81
N HIS A 359 20.67 8.19 14.21
CA HIS A 359 21.84 8.44 15.07
C HIS A 359 23.14 8.00 14.41
#